data_69aeb1fb82fd947ea30bbb05e322d0a8
#
_entry.id   69aeb1fb82fd947ea30bbb05e322d0a8
#
_cell.length_a   1.000
_cell.length_b   1.000
_cell.length_c   1.000
_cell.angle_alpha   90.00
_cell.angle_beta   90.00
_cell.angle_gamma   90.00
#
_symmetry.space_group_name_H-M   'P 1'
#
loop_
_entity.id
_entity.type
_entity.pdbx_description
1 polymer ?
#
loop_
_entity_poly.entity_id
_entity_poly.type
_entity_poly.pdbx_seq_one_letter_code
_entity_poly.pdbx_strand_id
1 'polypeptide(L)'
;MPGYSYLDRSEQVTLLSIRTRTKDAIGQEFVTEKATTVFCGVQSVTAKEYFEAGEQGIRPEYKLTVCAWEYKGEQAVIFRGQRLVVYRTYQVGKDLLELYVAQREGAQ
;
A
#
# COMPACT_ATOMS: atom_id res chain seq x y z
N MET A 1 13.33 -13.34 -20.67
CA MET A 1 12.33 -12.97 -20.28
C MET A 1 12.22 -11.62 -20.11
N PRO A 2 11.87 -11.26 -21.01
CA PRO A 2 11.95 -9.91 -21.13
C PRO A 2 11.17 -9.20 -20.13
N GLY A 3 11.56 -8.10 -19.89
CA GLY A 3 10.74 -7.15 -19.30
C GLY A 3 10.12 -7.46 -18.01
N TYR A 4 10.71 -8.36 -17.30
CA TYR A 4 10.13 -8.60 -16.03
C TYR A 4 10.81 -7.86 -14.95
N SER A 5 11.46 -6.78 -15.26
CA SER A 5 12.07 -5.97 -14.21
C SER A 5 11.02 -5.52 -13.21
N TYR A 6 9.78 -5.31 -13.65
CA TYR A 6 8.76 -4.91 -12.70
C TYR A 6 8.38 -6.04 -11.75
N LEU A 7 8.84 -7.24 -12.03
CA LEU A 7 8.63 -8.35 -11.13
C LEU A 7 9.74 -8.50 -10.12
N ASP A 8 10.78 -7.67 -10.21
CA ASP A 8 11.86 -7.70 -9.25
C ASP A 8 11.33 -7.12 -7.96
N ARG A 9 11.07 -7.97 -6.99
CA ARG A 9 10.53 -7.57 -5.71
C ARG A 9 11.62 -7.64 -4.68
N SER A 10 12.59 -6.74 -4.82
CA SER A 10 13.74 -6.73 -3.93
C SER A 10 13.59 -5.77 -2.76
N GLU A 11 12.57 -4.94 -2.76
CA GLU A 11 12.31 -4.08 -1.63
C GLU A 11 11.20 -4.64 -0.77
N GLN A 12 11.03 -4.08 0.42
CA GLN A 12 10.02 -4.56 1.34
C GLN A 12 9.03 -3.44 1.65
N VAL A 13 7.79 -3.84 1.82
CA VAL A 13 6.74 -2.93 2.25
C VAL A 13 6.00 -3.61 3.39
N THR A 14 5.61 -2.83 4.39
CA THR A 14 4.84 -3.34 5.51
C THR A 14 3.37 -2.98 5.29
N LEU A 15 2.54 -4.00 5.20
CA LEU A 15 1.10 -3.83 5.02
C LEU A 15 0.45 -3.73 6.38
N LEU A 16 -0.35 -2.68 6.56
CA LEU A 16 -1.00 -2.43 7.85
C LEU A 16 -2.47 -2.76 7.73
N SER A 17 -2.92 -3.72 8.52
CA SER A 17 -4.30 -4.14 8.45
C SER A 17 -5.21 -3.12 9.15
N ILE A 18 -6.50 -3.34 8.99
CA ILE A 18 -7.49 -2.49 9.60
C ILE A 18 -7.35 -2.54 11.11
N ARG A 19 -7.51 -1.40 11.74
CA ARG A 19 -7.43 -1.31 13.18
C ARG A 19 -8.60 -2.00 13.84
N THR A 20 -8.31 -2.68 14.92
CA THR A 20 -9.32 -3.31 15.74
C THR A 20 -9.34 -2.63 17.08
N ARG A 21 -10.51 -2.23 17.55
CA ARG A 21 -10.66 -1.65 18.87
C ARG A 21 -11.05 -2.73 19.84
N THR A 22 -10.32 -2.79 20.94
CA THR A 22 -10.60 -3.76 21.97
C THR A 22 -10.63 -3.05 23.31
N LYS A 23 -11.28 -3.67 24.30
CA LYS A 23 -11.32 -3.15 25.65
C LYS A 23 -10.70 -4.18 26.58
N ASP A 24 -9.94 -3.69 27.53
CA ASP A 24 -9.38 -4.58 28.54
C ASP A 24 -10.39 -4.78 29.68
N ALA A 25 -9.96 -5.47 30.72
CA ALA A 25 -10.85 -5.84 31.82
C ALA A 25 -11.35 -4.64 32.59
N ILE A 26 -10.66 -3.53 32.55
CA ILE A 26 -11.09 -2.34 33.25
C ILE A 26 -11.80 -1.34 32.35
N GLY A 27 -12.13 -1.75 31.14
CA GLY A 27 -12.87 -0.92 30.22
C GLY A 27 -12.05 0.06 29.40
N GLN A 28 -10.76 0.01 29.52
CA GLN A 28 -9.90 0.90 28.75
C GLN A 28 -9.83 0.43 27.31
N GLU A 29 -10.08 1.35 26.39
CA GLU A 29 -10.13 1.03 24.97
C GLU A 29 -8.74 1.23 24.36
N PHE A 30 -8.34 0.32 23.49
CA PHE A 30 -7.12 0.50 22.74
C PHE A 30 -7.28 -0.06 21.32
N VAL A 31 -6.40 0.37 20.44
CA VAL A 31 -6.48 0.06 19.03
C VAL A 31 -5.28 -0.80 18.66
N THR A 32 -5.55 -1.91 17.98
CA THR A 32 -4.51 -2.83 17.51
C THR A 32 -4.46 -2.79 16.01
N GLU A 33 -3.25 -2.74 15.48
CA GLU A 33 -3.02 -2.73 14.04
C GLU A 33 -2.01 -3.82 13.73
N LYS A 34 -2.35 -4.71 12.80
CA LYS A 34 -1.47 -5.80 12.44
C LYS A 34 -0.57 -5.38 11.28
N ALA A 35 0.69 -5.70 11.38
CA ALA A 35 1.67 -5.36 10.35
C ALA A 35 2.23 -6.63 9.73
N THR A 36 2.28 -6.67 8.40
CA THR A 36 2.84 -7.81 7.68
C THR A 36 3.80 -7.26 6.64
N THR A 37 5.04 -7.71 6.67
CA THR A 37 6.05 -7.24 5.74
C THR A 37 6.20 -8.22 4.60
N VAL A 38 6.13 -7.72 3.38
CA VAL A 38 6.26 -8.54 2.18
C VAL A 38 7.22 -7.87 1.21
N PHE A 39 7.71 -8.63 0.25
CA PHE A 39 8.56 -8.07 -0.79
C PHE A 39 7.72 -7.37 -1.84
N CYS A 40 8.27 -6.32 -2.43
CA CYS A 40 7.57 -5.57 -3.46
C CYS A 40 8.53 -5.06 -4.52
N GLY A 41 7.98 -4.87 -5.72
CA GLY A 41 8.64 -4.10 -6.76
C GLY A 41 8.17 -2.67 -6.67
N VAL A 42 8.96 -1.75 -7.20
CA VAL A 42 8.67 -0.32 -7.09
C VAL A 42 8.70 0.31 -8.46
N GLN A 43 7.68 1.07 -8.78
CA GLN A 43 7.62 1.85 -10.02
C GLN A 43 7.12 3.24 -9.71
N SER A 44 7.51 4.18 -10.56
CA SER A 44 6.94 5.51 -10.49
C SER A 44 5.57 5.51 -11.12
N VAL A 45 4.68 6.38 -10.67
CA VAL A 45 3.40 6.56 -11.35
C VAL A 45 3.64 7.33 -12.65
N THR A 46 2.80 7.07 -13.64
CA THR A 46 2.90 7.79 -14.91
C THR A 46 2.33 9.19 -14.75
N ALA A 47 2.66 10.06 -15.70
CA ALA A 47 2.12 11.41 -15.68
C ALA A 47 0.60 11.40 -15.73
N LYS A 48 0.03 10.51 -16.55
CA LYS A 48 -1.43 10.43 -16.64
C LYS A 48 -2.04 10.02 -15.31
N GLU A 49 -1.45 9.02 -14.66
CA GLU A 49 -1.95 8.58 -13.35
C GLU A 49 -1.84 9.69 -12.33
N TYR A 50 -0.76 10.44 -12.38
CA TYR A 50 -0.54 11.53 -11.44
C TYR A 50 -1.61 12.60 -11.60
N PHE A 51 -1.89 12.99 -12.85
CA PHE A 51 -2.89 14.03 -13.08
C PHE A 51 -4.30 13.56 -12.72
N GLU A 52 -4.62 12.30 -13.04
CA GLU A 52 -5.94 11.79 -12.70
C GLU A 52 -6.17 11.74 -11.21
N ALA A 53 -5.16 11.33 -10.46
CA ALA A 53 -5.26 11.31 -9.00
C ALA A 53 -5.34 12.72 -8.44
N GLY A 54 -4.61 13.65 -9.05
CA GLY A 54 -4.61 15.04 -8.61
C GLY A 54 -5.96 15.69 -8.69
N GLU A 55 -6.79 15.28 -9.65
CA GLU A 55 -8.13 15.80 -9.78
C GLU A 55 -8.99 15.44 -8.56
N GLN A 56 -8.58 14.43 -7.80
CA GLN A 56 -9.28 14.02 -6.60
C GLN A 56 -8.53 14.39 -5.34
N GLY A 57 -7.51 15.24 -5.47
CA GLY A 57 -6.75 15.69 -4.31
C GLY A 57 -5.74 14.67 -3.80
N ILE A 58 -5.39 13.69 -4.61
CA ILE A 58 -4.47 12.64 -4.23
C ILE A 58 -3.09 12.95 -4.79
N ARG A 59 -2.05 12.72 -3.99
CA ARG A 59 -0.67 12.88 -4.42
C ARG A 59 0.03 11.53 -4.45
N PRO A 60 0.03 10.87 -5.61
CA PRO A 60 0.66 9.55 -5.70
C PRO A 60 2.16 9.60 -5.44
N GLU A 61 2.66 8.58 -4.78
CA GLU A 61 4.09 8.47 -4.52
C GLU A 61 4.71 7.34 -5.32
N TYR A 62 4.11 6.16 -5.24
CA TYR A 62 4.68 4.98 -5.88
C TYR A 62 3.59 4.04 -6.34
N LYS A 63 4.00 3.14 -7.20
CA LYS A 63 3.22 1.97 -7.58
C LYS A 63 4.02 0.76 -7.10
N LEU A 64 3.48 0.02 -6.14
CA LEU A 64 4.17 -1.12 -5.55
C LEU A 64 3.54 -2.40 -6.05
N THR A 65 4.36 -3.35 -6.49
CA THR A 65 3.87 -4.63 -7.00
C THR A 65 4.15 -5.71 -5.98
N VAL A 66 3.10 -6.39 -5.54
CA VAL A 66 3.21 -7.46 -4.54
C VAL A 66 2.53 -8.71 -5.09
N CYS A 67 2.75 -9.83 -4.41
CA CYS A 67 2.01 -11.04 -4.73
C CYS A 67 0.56 -10.85 -4.33
N ALA A 68 -0.34 -11.22 -5.24
CA ALA A 68 -1.75 -10.95 -5.01
C ALA A 68 -2.27 -11.60 -3.74
N TRP A 69 -1.78 -12.81 -3.43
CA TRP A 69 -2.28 -13.54 -2.28
C TRP A 69 -1.75 -12.99 -0.95
N GLU A 70 -0.78 -12.10 -0.99
CA GLU A 70 -0.24 -11.51 0.23
C GLU A 70 -0.99 -10.26 0.65
N TYR A 71 -1.77 -9.70 -0.24
CA TYR A 71 -2.52 -8.48 0.05
C TYR A 71 -3.95 -8.83 0.41
N LYS A 72 -4.39 -8.39 1.58
CA LYS A 72 -5.70 -8.73 2.08
C LYS A 72 -6.59 -7.51 2.30
N GLY A 73 -6.39 -6.50 1.49
CA GLY A 73 -7.23 -5.31 1.58
C GLY A 73 -6.71 -4.26 2.52
N GLU A 74 -5.45 -4.36 2.93
CA GLU A 74 -4.87 -3.36 3.80
C GLU A 74 -4.91 -1.99 3.14
N GLN A 75 -5.31 -0.97 3.87
CA GLN A 75 -5.48 0.35 3.30
C GLN A 75 -4.29 1.27 3.56
N ALA A 76 -3.34 0.84 4.35
CA ALA A 76 -2.16 1.63 4.65
C ALA A 76 -0.92 0.76 4.57
N VAL A 77 0.20 1.38 4.26
CA VAL A 77 1.47 0.68 4.19
C VAL A 77 2.54 1.57 4.79
N ILE A 78 3.65 0.95 5.19
CA ILE A 78 4.87 1.68 5.52
C ILE A 78 5.90 1.27 4.49
N PHE A 79 6.39 2.25 3.75
CA PHE A 79 7.35 2.00 2.69
C PHE A 79 8.45 3.04 2.80
N ARG A 80 9.69 2.56 2.88
CA ARG A 80 10.86 3.42 3.02
C ARG A 80 10.71 4.39 4.19
N GLY A 81 10.17 3.86 5.30
CA GLY A 81 10.01 4.65 6.51
C GLY A 81 8.87 5.63 6.50
N GLN A 82 8.01 5.57 5.49
CA GLN A 82 6.94 6.53 5.30
C GLN A 82 5.60 5.82 5.32
N ARG A 83 4.65 6.36 6.07
CA ARG A 83 3.30 5.78 6.10
C ARG A 83 2.50 6.35 4.94
N LEU A 84 2.00 5.46 4.09
CA LEU A 84 1.27 5.84 2.89
C LEU A 84 -0.07 5.13 2.88
N VAL A 85 -1.01 5.66 2.12
CA VAL A 85 -2.32 5.03 1.97
C VAL A 85 -2.43 4.42 0.58
N VAL A 86 -3.14 3.30 0.51
CA VAL A 86 -3.42 2.63 -0.76
C VAL A 86 -4.73 3.22 -1.28
N TYR A 87 -4.65 3.95 -2.38
CA TYR A 87 -5.86 4.57 -2.92
C TYR A 87 -6.42 3.80 -4.11
N ARG A 88 -5.67 2.85 -4.64
CA ARG A 88 -6.13 2.08 -5.78
C ARG A 88 -5.32 0.81 -5.87
N THR A 89 -5.95 -0.26 -6.33
CA THR A 89 -5.24 -1.50 -6.64
C THR A 89 -5.58 -1.91 -8.05
N TYR A 90 -4.67 -2.67 -8.68
CA TYR A 90 -4.88 -3.17 -10.02
C TYR A 90 -4.21 -4.53 -10.13
N GLN A 91 -4.98 -5.53 -10.49
CA GLN A 91 -4.42 -6.88 -10.60
C GLN A 91 -3.76 -7.08 -11.95
N VAL A 92 -2.53 -7.56 -11.93
CA VAL A 92 -1.76 -7.81 -13.12
C VAL A 92 -1.63 -9.31 -13.27
N GLY A 93 -2.38 -9.89 -14.17
CA GLY A 93 -2.36 -11.33 -14.34
C GLY A 93 -2.97 -12.02 -13.14
N LYS A 94 -2.50 -13.25 -12.87
CA LYS A 94 -3.06 -14.07 -11.80
C LYS A 94 -2.40 -13.82 -10.46
N ASP A 95 -1.14 -13.49 -10.48
CA ASP A 95 -0.32 -13.57 -9.28
C ASP A 95 0.16 -12.25 -8.72
N LEU A 96 0.00 -11.17 -9.45
CA LEU A 96 0.56 -9.90 -9.05
C LEU A 96 -0.51 -8.84 -8.90
N LEU A 97 -0.29 -7.96 -7.94
CA LEU A 97 -1.20 -6.87 -7.67
C LEU A 97 -0.40 -5.59 -7.52
N GLU A 98 -0.85 -4.56 -8.20
CA GLU A 98 -0.24 -3.24 -8.07
C GLU A 98 -1.01 -2.44 -7.02
N LEU A 99 -0.27 -1.86 -6.09
CA LEU A 99 -0.82 -1.00 -5.07
C LEU A 99 -0.40 0.43 -5.38
N TYR A 100 -1.36 1.29 -5.61
CA TYR A 100 -1.08 2.70 -5.85
C TYR A 100 -1.14 3.39 -4.51
N VAL A 101 0.00 3.92 -4.07
CA VAL A 101 0.11 4.49 -2.73
C VAL A 101 0.43 5.96 -2.80
N ALA A 102 -0.06 6.70 -1.84
CA ALA A 102 0.04 8.14 -1.80
C ALA A 102 0.22 8.62 -0.38
N GLN A 103 0.71 9.83 -0.25
CA GLN A 103 0.71 10.47 1.04
C GLN A 103 -0.71 10.74 1.45
N ARG A 104 -0.98 10.61 2.73
CA ARG A 104 -2.31 10.85 3.24
C ARG A 104 -2.56 12.35 3.24
N GLU A 105 -3.43 12.77 2.33
CA GLU A 105 -3.76 14.17 2.21
C GLU A 105 -4.47 14.63 3.48
N GLY A 106 -4.08 15.77 3.98
CA GLY A 106 -4.74 16.33 5.14
C GLY A 106 -4.47 15.59 6.44
N ALA A 107 -3.61 14.62 6.43
CA ALA A 107 -3.28 13.93 7.66
C ALA A 107 -2.37 14.82 8.47
N GLN A 108 -2.80 15.18 9.59
CA GLN A 108 -2.08 16.13 10.43
C GLN A 108 -1.67 15.49 11.73
#